data_dc16cee12bd2f968afcfaf2973ccf352
#
_entry.id   dc16cee12bd2f968afcfaf2973ccf352
#
_cell.length_a   1.000
_cell.length_b   1.000
_cell.length_c   1.000
_cell.angle_alpha   90.00
_cell.angle_beta   90.00
_cell.angle_gamma   90.00
#
_symmetry.space_group_name_H-M   'P 1'
#
loop_
_entity.id
_entity.type
_entity.pdbx_description
1 polymer ?
#
loop_
_entity_poly.entity_id
_entity_poly.type
_entity_poly.pdbx_seq_one_letter_code
_entity_poly.pdbx_strand_id
1 'polypeptide(L)'
;MLLSAHQPTYLPWLGLFHKISVADLFVVYDDVEYSRYGWYNRNYILSKNGPILLVVPVIRQFSDHLLHNQVKIDNSQNWSKKHIKSIELCYSKSPYFNEYIDLFVDVFTKKYEYLFELNFSLLELFLKQFSIKTKIKYAS
;
A
#
# COMPACT_ATOMS: atom_id res chain seq x y z
N MET A 1 25.37 -3.36 11.35
CA MET A 1 23.90 -3.27 11.33
C MET A 1 23.48 -2.30 10.24
N LEU A 2 22.70 -2.77 9.27
CA LEU A 2 22.14 -1.97 8.19
C LEU A 2 20.70 -1.58 8.56
N LEU A 3 20.46 -0.29 8.73
CA LEU A 3 19.14 0.27 8.99
C LEU A 3 18.59 0.89 7.70
N SER A 4 17.32 0.63 7.41
CA SER A 4 16.60 1.23 6.31
C SER A 4 15.28 1.82 6.80
N ALA A 5 14.78 2.85 6.14
CA ALA A 5 13.53 3.49 6.50
C ALA A 5 12.76 4.00 5.27
N HIS A 6 11.43 4.01 5.36
CA HIS A 6 10.56 4.56 4.33
C HIS A 6 9.15 4.82 4.88
N GLN A 7 8.42 5.75 4.23
CA GLN A 7 6.98 5.91 4.46
C GLN A 7 6.21 4.75 3.82
N PRO A 8 5.07 4.32 4.39
CA PRO A 8 4.20 3.34 3.76
C PRO A 8 3.57 3.92 2.50
N THR A 9 3.64 3.15 1.40
CA THR A 9 3.09 3.52 0.09
C THR A 9 2.01 2.54 -0.33
N TYR A 10 1.05 3.01 -1.12
CA TYR A 10 0.00 2.16 -1.67
C TYR A 10 0.55 1.26 -2.78
N LEU A 11 0.35 -0.06 -2.69
CA LEU A 11 0.89 -1.07 -3.61
C LEU A 11 2.38 -0.82 -3.92
N PRO A 12 3.29 -1.03 -2.96
CA PRO A 12 4.69 -0.62 -3.06
C PRO A 12 5.41 -1.26 -4.26
N TRP A 13 6.39 -0.53 -4.81
CA TRP A 13 7.23 -1.06 -5.90
C TRP A 13 8.26 -2.07 -5.39
N LEU A 14 8.74 -2.95 -6.30
CA LEU A 14 9.66 -4.04 -5.94
C LEU A 14 10.96 -3.58 -5.26
N GLY A 15 11.46 -2.39 -5.61
CA GLY A 15 12.67 -1.83 -4.99
C GLY A 15 12.53 -1.57 -3.49
N LEU A 16 11.31 -1.26 -2.99
CA LEU A 16 11.08 -1.14 -1.56
C LEU A 16 11.29 -2.49 -0.85
N PHE A 17 10.78 -3.56 -1.42
CA PHE A 17 10.93 -4.90 -0.84
C PHE A 17 12.39 -5.37 -0.86
N HIS A 18 13.13 -5.07 -1.94
CA HIS A 18 14.57 -5.32 -1.96
C HIS A 18 15.28 -4.51 -0.87
N LYS A 19 14.97 -3.22 -0.74
CA LYS A 19 15.53 -2.35 0.32
C LYS A 19 15.26 -2.89 1.71
N ILE A 20 14.06 -3.44 1.95
CA ILE A 20 13.71 -4.07 3.23
C ILE A 20 14.47 -5.37 3.41
N SER A 21 14.55 -6.22 2.39
CA SER A 21 15.15 -7.56 2.49
C SER A 21 16.65 -7.56 2.82
N VAL A 22 17.37 -6.51 2.44
CA VAL A 22 18.82 -6.38 2.70
C VAL A 22 19.12 -5.68 4.04
N ALA A 23 18.12 -5.13 4.71
CA ALA A 23 18.28 -4.44 5.98
C ALA A 23 18.15 -5.39 7.17
N ASP A 24 18.91 -5.13 8.23
CA ASP A 24 18.76 -5.81 9.53
C ASP A 24 17.55 -5.28 10.31
N LEU A 25 17.23 -4.00 10.09
CA LEU A 25 16.10 -3.30 10.69
C LEU A 25 15.47 -2.35 9.68
N PHE A 26 14.15 -2.42 9.53
CA PHE A 26 13.38 -1.47 8.73
C PHE A 26 12.49 -0.61 9.62
N VAL A 27 12.56 0.70 9.46
CA VAL A 27 11.75 1.67 10.20
C VAL A 27 10.67 2.23 9.27
N VAL A 28 9.42 2.08 9.68
CA VAL A 28 8.27 2.67 9.00
C VAL A 28 8.09 4.09 9.51
N TYR A 29 8.22 5.08 8.63
CA TYR A 29 7.94 6.48 8.95
C TYR A 29 6.44 6.73 8.91
N ASP A 30 5.80 6.68 10.07
CA ASP A 30 4.37 6.92 10.26
C ASP A 30 4.05 8.34 10.74
N ASP A 31 5.02 9.02 11.33
CA ASP A 31 4.93 10.35 11.96
C ASP A 31 5.53 11.50 11.13
N VAL A 32 5.78 11.25 9.84
CA VAL A 32 6.27 12.28 8.91
C VAL A 32 5.12 12.93 8.15
N GLU A 33 5.36 14.13 7.62
CA GLU A 33 4.36 14.90 6.89
C GLU A 33 3.91 14.17 5.60
N TYR A 34 2.60 14.14 5.39
CA TYR A 34 1.98 13.57 4.21
C TYR A 34 2.04 14.53 3.02
N SER A 35 2.69 14.11 1.94
CA SER A 35 2.69 14.86 0.69
C SER A 35 1.59 14.36 -0.27
N ARG A 36 0.75 15.27 -0.74
CA ARG A 36 -0.31 14.97 -1.73
C ARG A 36 0.24 14.55 -3.10
N TYR A 37 1.50 14.85 -3.37
CA TYR A 37 2.16 14.54 -4.64
C TYR A 37 2.89 13.20 -4.63
N GLY A 38 2.98 12.54 -3.47
CA GLY A 38 3.61 11.23 -3.31
C GLY A 38 2.73 10.06 -3.78
N TRP A 39 3.32 8.89 -3.81
CA TRP A 39 2.67 7.62 -4.16
C TRP A 39 2.02 6.93 -2.96
N TYR A 40 1.52 7.70 -2.01
CA TYR A 40 1.03 7.19 -0.74
C TYR A 40 -0.39 6.63 -0.81
N ASN A 41 -1.23 7.22 -1.67
CA ASN A 41 -2.63 6.80 -1.85
C ASN A 41 -2.93 6.32 -3.27
N ARG A 42 -1.93 6.12 -4.11
CA ARG A 42 -2.12 5.76 -5.52
C ARG A 42 -0.95 4.96 -6.07
N ASN A 43 -1.24 4.14 -7.08
CA ASN A 43 -0.22 3.50 -7.90
C ASN A 43 -0.84 3.01 -9.21
N TYR A 44 0.01 2.66 -10.17
CA TYR A 44 -0.40 2.08 -11.43
C TYR A 44 -0.43 0.56 -11.36
N ILE A 45 -1.42 -0.04 -12.02
CA ILE A 45 -1.45 -1.44 -12.41
C ILE A 45 -1.38 -1.55 -13.92
N LEU A 46 -0.87 -2.66 -14.44
CA LEU A 46 -0.72 -2.87 -15.88
C LEU A 46 -1.95 -3.56 -16.44
N SER A 47 -2.57 -2.95 -17.45
CA SER A 47 -3.60 -3.58 -18.27
C SER A 47 -3.09 -3.87 -19.69
N LYS A 48 -3.88 -4.57 -20.50
CA LYS A 48 -3.58 -4.82 -21.92
C LYS A 48 -3.42 -3.54 -22.75
N ASN A 49 -4.09 -2.46 -22.33
CA ASN A 49 -4.14 -1.18 -23.05
C ASN A 49 -3.21 -0.12 -22.41
N GLY A 50 -2.36 -0.53 -21.49
CA GLY A 50 -1.45 0.36 -20.77
C GLY A 50 -1.72 0.47 -19.27
N PRO A 51 -1.01 1.34 -18.56
CA PRO A 51 -1.14 1.49 -17.13
C PRO A 51 -2.49 2.11 -16.74
N ILE A 52 -3.09 1.60 -15.65
CA ILE A 52 -4.30 2.14 -15.02
C ILE A 52 -3.91 2.68 -13.65
N LEU A 53 -4.25 3.94 -13.37
CA LEU A 53 -4.03 4.53 -12.07
C LEU A 53 -5.14 4.11 -11.10
N LEU A 54 -4.76 3.49 -9.99
CA LEU A 54 -5.63 3.25 -8.85
C LEU A 54 -5.38 4.32 -7.79
N VAL A 55 -6.45 4.93 -7.28
CA VAL A 55 -6.38 5.99 -6.27
C VAL A 55 -7.30 5.63 -5.11
N VAL A 56 -6.72 5.53 -3.91
CA VAL A 56 -7.49 5.47 -2.67
C VAL A 56 -7.93 6.90 -2.32
N PRO A 57 -9.23 7.19 -2.28
CA PRO A 57 -9.71 8.53 -1.96
C PRO A 57 -9.42 8.86 -0.49
N VAL A 58 -8.92 10.05 -0.23
CA VAL A 58 -8.64 10.53 1.12
C VAL A 58 -9.46 11.77 1.43
N ILE A 59 -9.88 11.91 2.69
CA ILE A 59 -10.60 13.08 3.16
C ILE A 59 -9.64 14.27 3.17
N ARG A 60 -9.98 15.31 2.41
CA ARG A 60 -9.22 16.56 2.41
C ARG A 60 -9.46 17.28 3.74
N GLN A 61 -8.44 17.36 4.55
CA GLN A 61 -8.44 18.24 5.72
C GLN A 61 -7.71 19.53 5.35
N PHE A 62 -8.15 20.64 5.91
CA PHE A 62 -7.56 21.97 5.64
C PHE A 62 -6.20 22.18 6.30
N SER A 63 -5.71 21.22 7.08
CA SER A 63 -4.39 21.27 7.70
C SER A 63 -3.31 20.98 6.66
N ASP A 64 -2.40 21.92 6.45
CA ASP A 64 -1.27 21.78 5.52
C ASP A 64 -0.16 20.85 6.04
N HIS A 65 -0.28 20.34 7.29
CA HIS A 65 0.75 19.54 7.97
C HIS A 65 0.22 18.22 8.56
N LEU A 66 -0.64 17.52 7.81
CA LEU A 66 -1.08 16.18 8.23
C LEU A 66 0.07 15.18 8.22
N LEU A 67 0.19 14.41 9.28
CA LEU A 67 1.11 13.27 9.32
C LEU A 67 0.51 12.05 8.61
N HIS A 68 1.37 11.15 8.15
CA HIS A 68 0.94 9.92 7.45
C HIS A 68 -0.09 9.11 8.22
N ASN A 69 0.07 8.98 9.54
CA ASN A 69 -0.83 8.24 10.43
C ASN A 69 -2.16 8.96 10.72
N GLN A 70 -2.34 10.18 10.23
CA GLN A 70 -3.54 11.01 10.44
C GLN A 70 -4.43 11.11 9.19
N VAL A 71 -3.97 10.62 8.04
CA VAL A 71 -4.70 10.72 6.77
C VAL A 71 -5.85 9.72 6.75
N LYS A 72 -7.10 10.21 6.70
CA LYS A 72 -8.30 9.38 6.66
C LYS A 72 -8.72 9.04 5.23
N ILE A 73 -9.16 7.80 5.05
CA ILE A 73 -9.75 7.32 3.79
C ILE A 73 -11.19 7.85 3.69
N ASP A 74 -11.57 8.33 2.49
CA ASP A 74 -12.97 8.64 2.19
C ASP A 74 -13.74 7.37 1.83
N ASN A 75 -14.27 6.72 2.85
CA ASN A 75 -15.04 5.48 2.71
C ASN A 75 -16.49 5.69 2.20
N SER A 76 -16.90 6.93 1.90
CA SER A 76 -18.16 7.18 1.19
C SER A 76 -18.11 6.73 -0.26
N GLN A 77 -16.90 6.63 -0.83
CA GLN A 77 -16.65 6.15 -2.18
C GLN A 77 -16.40 4.63 -2.19
N ASN A 78 -16.95 3.96 -3.18
CA ASN A 78 -16.80 2.50 -3.34
C ASN A 78 -15.45 2.14 -4.02
N TRP A 79 -14.35 2.66 -3.49
CA TRP A 79 -13.01 2.55 -4.07
C TRP A 79 -12.47 1.12 -4.04
N SER A 80 -12.65 0.40 -2.92
CA SER A 80 -12.06 -0.93 -2.73
C SER A 80 -12.62 -1.95 -3.72
N LYS A 81 -13.93 -1.96 -3.95
CA LYS A 81 -14.55 -2.82 -4.97
C LYS A 81 -14.07 -2.48 -6.37
N LYS A 82 -13.89 -1.19 -6.69
CA LYS A 82 -13.33 -0.76 -7.98
C LYS A 82 -11.90 -1.26 -8.17
N HIS A 83 -11.08 -1.19 -7.13
CA HIS A 83 -9.70 -1.66 -7.17
C HIS A 83 -9.62 -3.18 -7.36
N ILE A 84 -10.40 -3.96 -6.59
CA ILE A 84 -10.50 -5.42 -6.74
C ILE A 84 -10.89 -5.75 -8.18
N LYS A 85 -11.97 -5.16 -8.70
CA LYS A 85 -12.43 -5.41 -10.08
C LYS A 85 -11.38 -5.06 -11.12
N SER A 86 -10.63 -3.96 -10.93
CA SER A 86 -9.55 -3.58 -11.85
C SER A 86 -8.41 -4.60 -11.82
N ILE A 87 -8.03 -5.10 -10.65
CA ILE A 87 -7.01 -6.14 -10.49
C ILE A 87 -7.47 -7.44 -11.17
N GLU A 88 -8.71 -7.87 -10.95
CA GLU A 88 -9.29 -9.05 -11.61
C GLU A 88 -9.26 -8.92 -13.14
N LEU A 89 -9.72 -7.80 -13.68
CA LEU A 89 -9.73 -7.56 -15.12
C LEU A 89 -8.34 -7.56 -15.74
N CYS A 90 -7.35 -7.01 -15.03
CA CYS A 90 -5.99 -6.90 -15.53
C CYS A 90 -5.20 -8.20 -15.41
N TYR A 91 -5.40 -8.96 -14.34
CA TYR A 91 -4.51 -10.09 -13.98
C TYR A 91 -5.17 -11.47 -13.99
N SER A 92 -6.49 -11.59 -14.26
CA SER A 92 -7.20 -12.88 -14.23
C SER A 92 -6.60 -13.98 -15.12
N LYS A 93 -5.82 -13.60 -16.14
CA LYS A 93 -5.11 -14.53 -17.03
C LYS A 93 -3.66 -14.82 -16.62
N SER A 94 -3.20 -14.23 -15.52
CA SER A 94 -1.85 -14.48 -15.00
C SER A 94 -1.77 -15.87 -14.36
N PRO A 95 -0.64 -16.60 -14.51
CA PRO A 95 -0.53 -18.00 -14.09
C PRO A 95 -0.88 -18.26 -12.60
N TYR A 96 -0.56 -17.32 -11.72
CA TYR A 96 -0.77 -17.48 -10.27
C TYR A 96 -1.91 -16.62 -9.73
N PHE A 97 -2.77 -16.07 -10.59
CA PHE A 97 -3.84 -15.16 -10.18
C PHE A 97 -4.74 -15.77 -9.10
N ASN A 98 -5.24 -16.99 -9.33
CA ASN A 98 -6.15 -17.67 -8.39
C ASN A 98 -5.51 -18.00 -7.04
N GLU A 99 -4.19 -18.07 -6.98
CA GLU A 99 -3.46 -18.33 -5.74
C GLU A 99 -3.40 -17.08 -4.84
N TYR A 100 -3.38 -15.89 -5.44
CA TYR A 100 -3.12 -14.65 -4.71
C TYR A 100 -4.32 -13.71 -4.59
N ILE A 101 -5.34 -13.81 -5.48
CA ILE A 101 -6.44 -12.83 -5.52
C ILE A 101 -7.21 -12.75 -4.18
N ASP A 102 -7.45 -13.88 -3.53
CA ASP A 102 -8.18 -13.93 -2.28
C ASP A 102 -7.47 -13.17 -1.16
N LEU A 103 -6.14 -13.17 -1.15
CA LEU A 103 -5.34 -12.40 -0.18
C LEU A 103 -5.54 -10.89 -0.35
N PHE A 104 -5.65 -10.42 -1.60
CA PHE A 104 -5.96 -9.02 -1.88
C PHE A 104 -7.42 -8.68 -1.52
N VAL A 105 -8.36 -9.56 -1.85
CA VAL A 105 -9.77 -9.38 -1.48
C VAL A 105 -9.91 -9.27 0.03
N ASP A 106 -9.23 -10.10 0.80
CA ASP A 106 -9.23 -10.05 2.26
C ASP A 106 -8.73 -8.71 2.81
N VAL A 107 -7.66 -8.15 2.22
CA VAL A 107 -7.17 -6.83 2.62
C VAL A 107 -8.15 -5.74 2.21
N PHE A 108 -8.61 -5.71 0.96
CA PHE A 108 -9.45 -4.63 0.44
C PHE A 108 -10.87 -4.62 0.98
N THR A 109 -11.39 -5.73 1.50
CA THR A 109 -12.73 -5.81 2.10
C THR A 109 -12.77 -5.38 3.56
N LYS A 110 -11.62 -5.31 4.23
CA LYS A 110 -11.54 -4.72 5.57
C LYS A 110 -11.84 -3.22 5.49
N LYS A 111 -12.46 -2.70 6.56
CA LYS A 111 -12.68 -1.26 6.70
C LYS A 111 -11.49 -0.64 7.41
N TYR A 112 -10.81 0.27 6.74
CA TYR A 112 -9.74 1.06 7.30
C TYR A 112 -10.22 2.50 7.47
N GLU A 113 -9.97 3.10 8.62
CA GLU A 113 -10.21 4.52 8.83
C GLU A 113 -9.05 5.35 8.27
N TYR A 114 -7.83 4.89 8.49
CA TYR A 114 -6.61 5.60 8.10
C TYR A 114 -5.92 4.94 6.92
N LEU A 115 -5.36 5.77 6.02
CA LEU A 115 -4.58 5.31 4.87
C LEU A 115 -3.35 4.51 5.29
N PHE A 116 -2.73 4.89 6.40
CA PHE A 116 -1.59 4.17 6.97
C PHE A 116 -1.91 2.70 7.26
N GLU A 117 -3.07 2.41 7.86
CA GLU A 117 -3.49 1.04 8.20
C GLU A 117 -3.63 0.15 6.95
N LEU A 118 -4.24 0.68 5.88
CA LEU A 118 -4.34 -0.02 4.60
C LEU A 118 -2.97 -0.28 4.00
N ASN A 119 -2.12 0.73 3.92
CA ASN A 119 -0.79 0.62 3.32
C ASN A 119 0.09 -0.34 4.10
N PHE A 120 0.00 -0.33 5.43
CA PHE A 120 0.74 -1.25 6.28
C PHE A 120 0.26 -2.69 6.12
N SER A 121 -1.07 -2.92 6.05
CA SER A 121 -1.65 -4.24 5.79
C SER A 121 -1.21 -4.81 4.44
N LEU A 122 -1.13 -3.98 3.39
CA LEU A 122 -0.58 -4.37 2.09
C LEU A 122 0.91 -4.68 2.18
N LEU A 123 1.68 -3.87 2.89
CA LEU A 123 3.11 -4.11 3.10
C LEU A 123 3.34 -5.47 3.79
N GLU A 124 2.62 -5.76 4.87
CA GLU A 124 2.70 -7.04 5.59
C GLU A 124 2.34 -8.22 4.69
N LEU A 125 1.28 -8.08 3.88
CA LEU A 125 0.89 -9.11 2.91
C LEU A 125 2.05 -9.45 1.98
N PHE A 126 2.64 -8.44 1.34
CA PHE A 126 3.75 -8.64 0.41
C PHE A 126 5.00 -9.20 1.08
N LEU A 127 5.38 -8.69 2.25
CA LEU A 127 6.54 -9.19 3.01
C LEU A 127 6.39 -10.68 3.32
N LYS A 128 5.19 -11.11 3.72
CA LYS A 128 4.88 -12.51 3.96
C LYS A 128 5.02 -13.35 2.69
N GLN A 129 4.45 -12.88 1.55
CA GLN A 129 4.49 -13.62 0.29
C GLN A 129 5.92 -13.70 -0.29
N PHE A 130 6.74 -12.67 -0.09
CA PHE A 130 8.14 -12.66 -0.49
C PHE A 130 9.08 -13.33 0.52
N SER A 131 8.55 -13.89 1.63
CA SER A 131 9.34 -14.50 2.72
C SER A 131 10.40 -13.57 3.30
N ILE A 132 10.13 -12.26 3.33
CA ILE A 132 11.02 -11.26 3.93
C ILE A 132 10.77 -11.22 5.44
N LYS A 133 11.83 -11.50 6.23
CA LYS A 133 11.76 -11.62 7.70
C LYS A 133 12.43 -10.47 8.43
N THR A 134 12.76 -9.40 7.74
CA THR A 134 13.39 -8.20 8.31
C THR A 134 12.57 -7.66 9.48
N LYS A 135 13.22 -7.34 10.58
CA LYS A 135 12.57 -6.74 11.75
C LYS A 135 12.03 -5.35 11.38
N ILE A 136 10.76 -5.11 11.72
CA ILE A 136 10.10 -3.83 11.46
C ILE A 136 9.85 -3.11 12.78
N LYS A 137 10.07 -1.78 12.78
CA LYS A 137 9.69 -0.85 13.85
C LYS A 137 9.00 0.37 13.25
N TYR A 138 8.23 1.07 14.08
CA TYR A 138 7.67 2.38 13.76
C TYR A 138 8.60 3.48 14.22
N ALA A 139 8.53 4.65 13.58
CA ALA A 139 9.29 5.83 13.98
C ALA A 139 8.67 6.50 15.21
N SER A 140 7.33 6.41 15.36
CA SER A 140 6.57 6.94 16.50
C SER A 140 6.81 6.17 17.81
#